data_2d5ec4e9116cd9cf15086dc8269fec75
#
_entry.id   2d5ec4e9116cd9cf15086dc8269fec75
#
_cell.length_a   1.000
_cell.length_b   1.000
_cell.length_c   1.000
_cell.angle_alpha   90.00
_cell.angle_beta   90.00
_cell.angle_gamma   90.00
#
_symmetry.space_group_name_H-M   'P 1'
#
loop_
_entity.id
_entity.type
_entity.pdbx_description
1 polymer ?
#
loop_
_entity_poly.entity_id
_entity_poly.type
_entity_poly.pdbx_seq_one_letter_code
_entity_poly.pdbx_strand_id
1 'polypeptide(L)'
;MSPDPLSTTFAALADPTRRAILARLASGAASVTELAEPFDMSMPAISQHLKVLASAGLIERGREAQWRPCKLAAGPLKEAVDWLEHYRPFWEESLDHLSEYLRDVQRKKKKHGRKK
;
A
#
# COMPACT_ATOMS: atom_id res chain seq x y z
N MET A 1 -2.33 -17.29 21.77
CA MET A 1 -2.74 -17.52 20.38
C MET A 1 -2.04 -16.54 19.47
N SER A 2 -1.39 -17.05 18.44
CA SER A 2 -0.82 -16.17 17.40
C SER A 2 -1.96 -15.59 16.57
N PRO A 3 -1.93 -14.29 16.26
CA PRO A 3 -2.90 -13.74 15.31
C PRO A 3 -2.72 -14.43 13.95
N ASP A 4 -3.81 -14.53 13.21
CA ASP A 4 -3.72 -15.12 11.89
C ASP A 4 -2.93 -14.21 10.94
N PRO A 5 -2.31 -14.76 9.87
CA PRO A 5 -1.47 -13.96 8.99
C PRO A 5 -2.19 -12.78 8.34
N LEU A 6 -3.46 -12.94 8.00
CA LEU A 6 -4.24 -11.87 7.38
C LEU A 6 -4.44 -10.70 8.34
N SER A 7 -4.80 -10.98 9.59
CA SER A 7 -4.95 -9.95 10.62
C SER A 7 -3.64 -9.22 10.86
N THR A 8 -2.52 -9.95 10.89
CA THR A 8 -1.19 -9.38 11.07
C THR A 8 -0.87 -8.42 9.93
N THR A 9 -1.17 -8.81 8.69
CA THR A 9 -0.97 -7.96 7.51
C THR A 9 -1.78 -6.67 7.62
N PHE A 10 -3.07 -6.78 7.92
CA PHE A 10 -3.93 -5.59 8.03
C PHE A 10 -3.50 -4.68 9.18
N ALA A 11 -3.08 -5.25 10.30
CA ALA A 11 -2.58 -4.45 11.42
C ALA A 11 -1.33 -3.66 11.01
N ALA A 12 -0.41 -4.28 10.27
CA ALA A 12 0.78 -3.58 9.77
C ALA A 12 0.41 -2.48 8.79
N LEU A 13 -0.61 -2.68 7.97
CA LEU A 13 -1.08 -1.70 6.98
C LEU A 13 -1.92 -0.58 7.59
N ALA A 14 -2.30 -0.69 8.85
CA ALA A 14 -3.18 0.28 9.50
C ALA A 14 -2.50 1.61 9.79
N ASP A 15 -1.19 1.71 9.66
CA ASP A 15 -0.44 2.94 9.94
C ASP A 15 -0.01 3.61 8.63
N PRO A 16 -0.23 4.93 8.48
CA PRO A 16 0.10 5.62 7.23
C PRO A 16 1.61 5.67 6.95
N THR A 17 2.46 5.76 7.98
CA THR A 17 3.91 5.74 7.80
C THR A 17 4.36 4.41 7.23
N ARG A 18 3.83 3.31 7.76
CA ARG A 18 4.17 1.98 7.26
C ARG A 18 3.72 1.79 5.82
N ARG A 19 2.52 2.28 5.46
CA ARG A 19 2.08 2.23 4.05
C ARG A 19 2.99 3.05 3.13
N ALA A 20 3.46 4.21 3.59
CA ALA A 20 4.38 5.03 2.80
C ALA A 20 5.74 4.34 2.61
N ILE A 21 6.23 3.65 3.63
CA ILE A 21 7.47 2.86 3.53
C ILE A 21 7.30 1.76 2.47
N LEU A 22 6.20 1.03 2.52
CA LEU A 22 5.94 -0.02 1.53
C LEU A 22 5.85 0.55 0.10
N ALA A 23 5.20 1.69 -0.05
CA ALA A 23 5.10 2.36 -1.36
C ALA A 23 6.48 2.73 -1.91
N ARG A 24 7.37 3.21 -1.05
CA ARG A 24 8.76 3.50 -1.45
C ARG A 24 9.49 2.23 -1.88
N LEU A 25 9.32 1.14 -1.12
CA LEU A 25 9.97 -0.13 -1.41
C LEU A 25 9.44 -0.81 -2.68
N ALA A 26 8.22 -0.47 -3.10
CA ALA A 26 7.68 -0.95 -4.37
C ALA A 26 8.52 -0.47 -5.57
N SER A 27 9.25 0.63 -5.43
CA SER A 27 10.14 1.15 -6.48
C SER A 27 11.52 0.52 -6.43
N GLY A 28 11.85 -0.25 -5.41
CA GLY A 28 13.15 -0.89 -5.26
C GLY A 28 13.63 -0.89 -3.83
N ALA A 29 14.65 -1.68 -3.55
CA ALA A 29 15.25 -1.79 -2.23
C ALA A 29 15.78 -0.44 -1.76
N ALA A 30 15.76 -0.21 -0.46
CA ALA A 30 16.25 1.03 0.15
C ALA A 30 16.83 0.74 1.53
N SER A 31 17.82 1.53 1.91
CA SER A 31 18.40 1.46 3.25
C SER A 31 17.47 2.11 4.27
N VAL A 32 17.68 1.84 5.55
CA VAL A 32 16.91 2.47 6.62
C VAL A 32 17.01 3.99 6.56
N THR A 33 18.20 4.51 6.28
CA THR A 33 18.46 5.95 6.16
C THR A 33 17.63 6.55 5.02
N GLU A 34 17.61 5.89 3.86
CA GLU A 34 16.83 6.34 2.72
C GLU A 34 15.33 6.33 3.04
N LEU A 35 14.87 5.31 3.76
CA LEU A 35 13.46 5.21 4.14
C LEU A 35 13.07 6.27 5.16
N ALA A 36 13.99 6.65 6.05
CA ALA A 36 13.71 7.65 7.08
C ALA A 36 13.68 9.09 6.54
N GLU A 37 14.38 9.34 5.45
CA GLU A 37 14.60 10.70 4.92
C GLU A 37 13.31 11.53 4.75
N PRO A 38 12.24 11.01 4.13
CA PRO A 38 11.03 11.82 3.92
C PRO A 38 10.16 12.02 5.16
N PHE A 39 10.51 11.40 6.28
CA PHE A 39 9.69 11.46 7.49
C PHE A 39 10.34 12.33 8.56
N ASP A 40 9.54 13.13 9.24
CA ASP A 40 9.98 13.88 10.41
C ASP A 40 9.81 13.01 11.65
N MET A 41 10.63 11.97 11.74
CA MET A 41 10.56 10.97 12.80
C MET A 41 11.97 10.59 13.23
N SER A 42 12.13 10.17 14.48
CA SER A 42 13.41 9.67 14.97
C SER A 42 13.75 8.33 14.32
N MET A 43 15.05 8.02 14.26
CA MET A 43 15.51 6.72 13.75
C MET A 43 14.94 5.55 14.54
N PRO A 44 14.85 5.61 15.89
CA PRO A 44 14.17 4.54 16.64
C PRO A 44 12.71 4.34 16.25
N ALA A 45 11.99 5.42 15.95
CA ALA A 45 10.58 5.32 15.51
C ALA A 45 10.50 4.63 14.14
N ILE A 46 11.35 5.01 13.19
CA ILE A 46 11.43 4.36 11.88
C ILE A 46 11.77 2.88 12.04
N SER A 47 12.77 2.57 12.87
CA SER A 47 13.17 1.18 13.12
C SER A 47 12.03 0.35 13.69
N GLN A 48 11.20 0.93 14.55
CA GLN A 48 10.04 0.24 15.11
C GLN A 48 9.01 -0.08 14.02
N HIS A 49 8.75 0.84 13.11
CA HIS A 49 7.87 0.58 11.97
C HIS A 49 8.41 -0.53 11.08
N LEU A 50 9.71 -0.53 10.81
CA LEU A 50 10.35 -1.59 10.02
C LEU A 50 10.26 -2.94 10.70
N LYS A 51 10.39 -2.97 12.02
CA LYS A 51 10.25 -4.21 12.80
C LYS A 51 8.84 -4.78 12.68
N VAL A 52 7.82 -3.93 12.76
CA VAL A 52 6.42 -4.36 12.57
C VAL A 52 6.23 -4.94 11.17
N LEU A 53 6.72 -4.25 10.15
CA LEU A 53 6.60 -4.72 8.77
C LEU A 53 7.34 -6.04 8.54
N ALA A 54 8.54 -6.18 9.09
CA ALA A 54 9.31 -7.42 8.98
C ALA A 54 8.62 -8.58 9.69
N SER A 55 8.06 -8.33 10.87
CA SER A 55 7.33 -9.35 11.64
C SER A 55 6.08 -9.82 10.90
N ALA A 56 5.46 -8.94 10.13
CA ALA A 56 4.30 -9.30 9.31
C ALA A 56 4.69 -9.97 7.98
N GLY A 57 5.99 -10.09 7.70
CA GLY A 57 6.46 -10.68 6.44
C GLY A 57 6.30 -9.79 5.23
N LEU A 58 6.10 -8.48 5.43
CA LEU A 58 5.88 -7.52 4.34
C LEU A 58 7.19 -6.95 3.78
N ILE A 59 8.26 -7.05 4.53
CA ILE A 59 9.59 -6.66 4.08
C ILE A 59 10.61 -7.72 4.48
N GLU A 60 11.69 -7.78 3.72
CA GLU A 60 12.87 -8.57 4.03
C GLU A 60 14.03 -7.62 4.26
N ARG A 61 14.86 -7.90 5.25
CA ARG A 61 16.05 -7.12 5.53
C ARG A 61 17.27 -7.87 5.04
N GLY A 62 18.03 -7.25 4.13
CA GLY A 62 19.24 -7.83 3.61
C GLY A 62 20.33 -7.96 4.67
N ARG A 63 21.24 -8.88 4.45
CA ARG A 63 22.36 -9.17 5.37
C ARG A 63 23.72 -8.77 4.79
N GLU A 64 23.72 -7.88 3.82
CA GLU A 64 24.98 -7.43 3.25
C GLU A 64 25.68 -6.46 4.19
N ALA A 65 26.90 -6.75 4.50
CA ALA A 65 27.74 -6.30 5.60
C ALA A 65 27.49 -4.89 6.14
N GLN A 66 27.58 -3.85 5.35
CA GLN A 66 27.44 -2.47 5.82
C GLN A 66 26.18 -1.79 5.32
N TRP A 67 25.61 -2.34 4.28
CA TRP A 67 24.38 -1.85 3.70
C TRP A 67 23.31 -2.93 3.87
N ARG A 68 22.37 -2.66 4.75
CA ARG A 68 21.27 -3.60 5.02
C ARG A 68 20.00 -3.09 4.34
N PRO A 69 19.85 -3.36 3.02
CA PRO A 69 18.68 -2.87 2.33
C PRO A 69 17.41 -3.59 2.79
N CYS A 70 16.34 -2.86 2.82
CA CYS A 70 15.01 -3.43 2.98
C CYS A 70 14.43 -3.67 1.60
N LYS A 71 13.74 -4.79 1.43
CA LYS A 71 13.06 -5.14 0.19
C LYS A 71 11.60 -5.46 0.49
N LEU A 72 10.72 -5.13 -0.44
CA LEU A 72 9.33 -5.50 -0.34
C LEU A 72 9.20 -7.03 -0.47
N ALA A 73 8.42 -7.63 0.42
CA ALA A 73 8.01 -9.03 0.33
C ALA A 73 6.50 -9.04 0.09
N ALA A 74 6.09 -9.28 -1.14
CA ALA A 74 4.71 -9.06 -1.57
C ALA A 74 3.75 -10.22 -1.26
N GLY A 75 4.25 -11.35 -0.74
CA GLY A 75 3.42 -12.53 -0.46
C GLY A 75 2.19 -12.23 0.39
N PRO A 76 2.36 -11.62 1.59
CA PRO A 76 1.19 -11.29 2.43
C PRO A 76 0.24 -10.28 1.79
N LEU A 77 0.76 -9.36 0.98
CA LEU A 77 -0.08 -8.41 0.25
C LEU A 77 -0.94 -9.13 -0.78
N LYS A 78 -0.39 -10.13 -1.45
CA LYS A 78 -1.16 -10.94 -2.40
C LYS A 78 -2.27 -11.71 -1.70
N GLU A 79 -2.00 -12.26 -0.52
CA GLU A 79 -3.02 -12.94 0.26
C GLU A 79 -4.15 -12.00 0.67
N ALA A 80 -3.82 -10.76 1.04
CA ALA A 80 -4.81 -9.75 1.36
C ALA A 80 -5.66 -9.40 0.14
N VAL A 81 -5.02 -9.26 -1.04
CA VAL A 81 -5.73 -9.01 -2.30
C VAL A 81 -6.67 -10.18 -2.61
N ASP A 82 -6.19 -11.41 -2.47
CA ASP A 82 -7.00 -12.61 -2.73
C ASP A 82 -8.25 -12.64 -1.82
N TRP A 83 -8.09 -12.28 -0.55
CA TRP A 83 -9.22 -12.17 0.35
C TRP A 83 -10.20 -11.09 -0.07
N LEU A 84 -9.70 -9.92 -0.45
CA LEU A 84 -10.53 -8.80 -0.93
C LEU A 84 -11.25 -9.13 -2.23
N GLU A 85 -10.69 -10.02 -3.07
CA GLU A 85 -11.31 -10.44 -4.32
C GLU A 85 -12.72 -11.02 -4.13
N HIS A 86 -12.98 -11.64 -2.97
CA HIS A 86 -14.32 -12.15 -2.65
C HIS A 86 -15.39 -11.05 -2.66
N TYR A 87 -14.99 -9.83 -2.44
CA TYR A 87 -15.89 -8.68 -2.34
C TYR A 87 -15.88 -7.82 -3.61
N ARG A 88 -15.05 -8.17 -4.59
CA ARG A 88 -14.91 -7.40 -5.83
C ARG A 88 -16.26 -7.12 -6.51
N PRO A 89 -17.20 -8.06 -6.62
CA PRO A 89 -18.48 -7.78 -7.27
C PRO A 89 -19.25 -6.61 -6.64
N PHE A 90 -19.08 -6.40 -5.34
CA PHE A 90 -19.79 -5.36 -4.62
C PHE A 90 -19.35 -3.94 -5.01
N TRP A 91 -18.04 -3.73 -5.20
CA TRP A 91 -17.54 -2.41 -5.57
C TRP A 91 -17.43 -2.23 -7.09
N GLU A 92 -17.23 -3.28 -7.87
CA GLU A 92 -17.18 -3.18 -9.32
C GLU A 92 -18.50 -2.70 -9.90
N GLU A 93 -19.62 -3.23 -9.42
CA GLU A 93 -20.94 -2.76 -9.81
C GLU A 93 -21.09 -1.28 -9.51
N SER A 94 -20.70 -0.85 -8.31
CA SER A 94 -20.75 0.56 -7.90
C SER A 94 -19.84 1.44 -8.75
N LEU A 95 -18.64 0.96 -9.06
CA LEU A 95 -17.70 1.68 -9.91
C LEU A 95 -18.20 1.80 -11.35
N ASP A 96 -18.82 0.76 -11.87
CA ASP A 96 -19.42 0.79 -13.20
C ASP A 96 -20.54 1.83 -13.28
N HIS A 97 -21.40 1.88 -12.27
CA HIS A 97 -22.45 2.89 -12.18
C HIS A 97 -21.87 4.30 -12.11
N LEU A 98 -20.83 4.49 -11.32
CA LEU A 98 -20.14 5.77 -11.23
C LEU A 98 -19.52 6.17 -12.57
N SER A 99 -18.87 5.23 -13.24
CA SER A 99 -18.25 5.46 -14.55
C SER A 99 -19.29 5.88 -15.59
N GLU A 100 -20.44 5.22 -15.61
CA GLU A 100 -21.57 5.58 -16.49
C GLU A 100 -22.08 6.98 -16.18
N TYR A 101 -22.28 7.28 -14.91
CA TYR A 101 -22.71 8.60 -14.48
C TYR A 101 -21.75 9.70 -14.91
N LEU A 102 -20.44 9.49 -14.71
CA LEU A 102 -19.42 10.46 -15.11
C LEU A 102 -19.37 10.66 -16.62
N ARG A 103 -19.56 9.60 -17.40
CA ARG A 103 -19.62 9.68 -18.86
C ARG A 103 -20.83 10.52 -19.30
N ASP A 104 -21.97 10.32 -18.67
CA ASP A 104 -23.18 11.10 -18.95
C ASP A 104 -22.98 12.57 -18.63
N VAL A 105 -22.35 12.88 -17.50
CA VAL A 105 -22.05 14.26 -17.13
C VAL A 105 -21.11 14.92 -18.15
N GLN A 106 -20.08 14.19 -18.59
CA GLN A 106 -19.15 14.70 -19.60
C GLN A 106 -19.82 14.91 -20.96
N ARG A 107 -20.73 14.02 -21.37
CA ARG A 107 -21.50 14.16 -22.59
C ARG A 107 -22.37 15.43 -22.55
N LYS A 108 -23.04 15.66 -21.44
CA LYS A 108 -23.85 16.87 -21.24
C LYS A 108 -23.00 18.13 -21.28
N LYS A 109 -21.82 18.11 -20.68
CA LYS A 109 -20.87 19.22 -20.74
C LYS A 109 -20.40 19.51 -22.17
N LYS A 110 -20.08 18.48 -22.95
CA LYS A 110 -19.70 18.62 -24.35
C LYS A 110 -20.82 19.22 -25.18
N LYS A 111 -22.07 18.79 -24.96
CA LYS A 111 -23.23 19.36 -25.63
C LYS A 111 -23.38 20.85 -25.35
N HIS A 112 -23.19 21.25 -24.10
CA HIS A 112 -23.27 22.68 -23.74
C HIS A 112 -22.11 23.48 -24.34
N GLY A 113 -20.90 22.90 -24.40
CA GLY A 113 -19.75 23.55 -25.00
C GLY A 113 -19.85 23.75 -26.51
N ARG A 114 -20.67 22.97 -27.20
CA ARG A 114 -20.86 23.09 -28.65
C ARG A 114 -21.95 24.07 -29.05
N LYS A 115 -22.69 24.60 -28.11
CA LYS A 115 -23.74 25.58 -28.36
C LYS A 115 -23.19 26.99 -28.35
N LYS A 116 -22.27 27.28 -29.22
CA LYS A 116 -21.87 28.64 -29.47
C LYS A 116 -22.34 29.06 -30.85
#